data_58662bd10dfe542e595e9c6a624e683d
#
_entry.id   58662bd10dfe542e595e9c6a624e683d
#
_cell.length_a   1.000
_cell.length_b   1.000
_cell.length_c   1.000
_cell.angle_alpha   90.00
_cell.angle_beta   90.00
_cell.angle_gamma   90.00
#
_symmetry.space_group_name_H-M   'P 1'
#
loop_
_entity.id
_entity.type
_entity.pdbx_description
1 polymer ?
#
loop_
_entity_poly.entity_id
_entity_poly.type
_entity_poly.pdbx_seq_one_letter_code
_entity_poly.pdbx_strand_id
1 'polypeptide(L)'
;QCGFPGCRPYAEAIARGEADINQCPPGGEEGVKKLAELLGVEPKPLDEAHGAPKPKSVAFIDEQTCIGCTLCIQACPVDAICGAAKQMHTIIAAECTGCELCVAPCPVDCISMVPIAEDLPHWKWKHPVVMMKKVS
;
A
#
# COMPACT_ATOMS: atom_id res chain seq x y z
N GLN A 1 6.16 7.96 5.58
CA GLN A 1 7.52 7.88 5.04
C GLN A 1 7.91 9.10 4.22
N CYS A 2 7.02 9.62 3.37
CA CYS A 2 7.27 10.84 2.58
C CYS A 2 7.14 12.17 3.36
N GLY A 3 6.81 12.14 4.65
CA GLY A 3 6.57 13.31 5.47
C GLY A 3 5.16 13.90 5.39
N PHE A 4 4.28 13.29 4.61
CA PHE A 4 2.88 13.70 4.46
C PHE A 4 1.92 12.67 5.09
N PRO A 5 0.75 13.10 5.59
CA PRO A 5 -0.21 12.20 6.24
C PRO A 5 -0.96 11.28 5.28
N GLY A 6 -0.71 11.37 3.98
CA GLY A 6 -1.33 10.52 2.97
C GLY A 6 -0.86 10.87 1.55
N CYS A 7 -1.27 10.07 0.58
CA CYS A 7 -0.89 10.27 -0.82
C CYS A 7 -1.52 11.55 -1.42
N ARG A 8 -2.75 11.88 -1.06
CA ARG A 8 -3.43 13.08 -1.57
C ARG A 8 -2.76 14.38 -1.14
N PRO A 9 -2.44 14.62 0.15
CA PRO A 9 -1.69 15.79 0.57
C PRO A 9 -0.33 15.91 -0.13
N TYR A 10 0.35 14.78 -0.35
CA TYR A 10 1.61 14.76 -1.10
C TYR A 10 1.41 15.19 -2.56
N ALA A 11 0.40 14.66 -3.24
CA ALA A 11 0.07 15.04 -4.62
C ALA A 11 -0.30 16.53 -4.73
N GLU A 12 -1.05 17.06 -3.78
CA GLU A 12 -1.41 18.49 -3.70
C GLU A 12 -0.17 19.38 -3.48
N ALA A 13 0.78 18.94 -2.65
CA ALA A 13 2.04 19.64 -2.44
C ALA A 13 2.92 19.63 -3.69
N ILE A 14 2.97 18.54 -4.43
CA ILE A 14 3.65 18.49 -5.74
C ILE A 14 3.01 19.47 -6.73
N ALA A 15 1.69 19.50 -6.80
CA ALA A 15 0.96 20.40 -7.71
C ALA A 15 1.19 21.88 -7.39
N ARG A 16 1.45 22.21 -6.13
CA ARG A 16 1.81 23.58 -5.68
C ARG A 16 3.30 23.89 -5.81
N GLY A 17 4.14 22.91 -6.12
CA GLY A 17 5.60 23.05 -6.14
C GLY A 17 6.25 23.08 -4.75
N GLU A 18 5.53 22.66 -3.70
CA GLU A 18 6.01 22.59 -2.32
C GLU A 18 6.75 21.28 -2.01
N ALA A 19 6.53 20.23 -2.82
CA ALA A 19 7.17 18.92 -2.67
C ALA A 19 7.74 18.44 -4.01
N ASP A 20 8.80 17.64 -3.94
CA ASP A 20 9.43 17.04 -5.10
C ASP A 20 8.84 15.65 -5.42
N ILE A 21 8.98 15.19 -6.66
CA ILE A 21 8.44 13.92 -7.15
C ILE A 21 9.14 12.69 -6.58
N ASN A 22 10.29 12.84 -5.95
CA ASN A 22 11.17 11.77 -5.47
C ASN A 22 11.06 11.49 -3.96
N GLN A 23 10.03 11.97 -3.28
CA GLN A 23 9.87 11.86 -1.83
C GLN A 23 9.02 10.67 -1.38
N CYS A 24 8.64 9.74 -2.26
CA CYS A 24 7.80 8.59 -1.94
C CYS A 24 8.60 7.28 -1.95
N PRO A 25 9.13 6.80 -0.80
CA PRO A 25 9.91 5.54 -0.76
C PRO A 25 9.13 4.31 -1.21
N PRO A 26 7.84 4.12 -0.83
CA PRO A 26 7.05 2.99 -1.31
C PRO A 26 6.81 2.98 -2.82
N GLY A 27 6.76 4.16 -3.46
CA GLY A 27 6.63 4.29 -4.92
C GLY A 27 7.91 3.92 -5.67
N GLY A 28 9.06 4.02 -5.01
CA GLY A 28 10.38 3.73 -5.58
C GLY A 28 10.70 4.58 -6.82
N GLU A 29 11.71 4.17 -7.55
CA GLU A 29 12.11 4.84 -8.79
C GLU A 29 11.05 4.80 -9.89
N GLU A 30 10.24 3.74 -9.92
CA GLU A 30 9.13 3.61 -10.87
C GLU A 30 8.06 4.66 -10.63
N GLY A 31 7.74 4.95 -9.36
CA GLY A 31 6.83 6.02 -8.97
C GLY A 31 7.36 7.39 -9.39
N VAL A 32 8.66 7.64 -9.21
CA VAL A 32 9.31 8.88 -9.66
C VAL A 32 9.22 9.05 -11.18
N LYS A 33 9.47 7.98 -11.95
CA LYS A 33 9.36 8.01 -13.42
C LYS A 33 7.94 8.32 -13.88
N LYS A 34 6.93 7.69 -13.29
CA LYS A 34 5.52 7.94 -13.60
C LYS A 34 5.10 9.37 -13.28
N LEU A 35 5.52 9.90 -12.13
CA LEU A 35 5.25 11.29 -11.77
C LEU A 35 5.98 12.28 -12.68
N ALA A 36 7.22 11.99 -13.05
CA ALA A 36 8.00 12.81 -13.98
C ALA A 36 7.35 12.87 -15.36
N GLU A 37 6.87 11.73 -15.87
CA GLU A 37 6.15 11.66 -17.15
C GLU A 37 4.84 12.43 -17.11
N LEU A 38 4.07 12.30 -16.01
CA LEU A 38 2.79 13.01 -15.83
C LEU A 38 2.95 14.52 -15.80
N LEU A 39 4.02 15.01 -15.16
CA LEU A 39 4.29 16.44 -14.98
C LEU A 39 5.17 17.04 -16.09
N GLY A 40 5.71 16.21 -16.98
CA GLY A 40 6.62 16.64 -18.04
C GLY A 40 7.97 17.15 -17.52
N VAL A 41 8.45 16.63 -16.39
CA VAL A 41 9.74 16.97 -15.78
C VAL A 41 10.71 15.80 -15.87
N GLU A 42 12.02 16.08 -15.72
CA GLU A 42 13.02 15.01 -15.70
C GLU A 42 12.91 14.15 -14.43
N PRO A 43 13.01 12.81 -14.53
CA PRO A 43 13.03 11.93 -13.38
C PRO A 43 14.30 12.17 -12.55
N LYS A 44 14.14 12.25 -11.22
CA LYS A 44 15.23 12.42 -10.26
C LYS A 44 15.45 11.11 -9.49
N PRO A 45 16.66 10.88 -8.93
CA PRO A 45 16.86 9.75 -8.02
C PRO A 45 16.00 9.92 -6.77
N LEU A 46 15.63 8.80 -6.14
CA LEU A 46 14.85 8.79 -4.91
C LEU A 46 15.59 9.60 -3.81
N ASP A 47 14.84 10.40 -3.06
CA ASP A 47 15.40 11.20 -1.99
C ASP A 47 15.67 10.33 -0.74
N GLU A 48 16.94 10.09 -0.46
CA GLU A 48 17.37 9.30 0.70
C GLU A 48 17.01 9.94 2.04
N ALA A 49 16.74 11.24 2.08
CA ALA A 49 16.31 11.94 3.30
C ALA A 49 14.91 11.49 3.76
N HIS A 50 14.07 11.01 2.84
CA HIS A 50 12.73 10.50 3.12
C HIS A 50 12.67 8.96 3.24
N GLY A 51 13.80 8.29 3.12
CA GLY A 51 13.97 6.86 3.33
C GLY A 51 14.62 6.16 2.14
N ALA A 52 15.46 5.19 2.46
CA ALA A 52 16.08 4.32 1.45
C ALA A 52 15.02 3.45 0.76
N PRO A 53 15.23 3.02 -0.48
CA PRO A 53 14.37 2.06 -1.13
C PRO A 53 14.34 0.77 -0.30
N LYS A 54 13.16 0.49 0.27
CA LYS A 54 12.91 -0.75 1.02
C LYS A 54 12.35 -1.80 0.07
N PRO A 55 12.60 -3.09 0.35
CA PRO A 55 11.91 -4.15 -0.39
C PRO A 55 10.39 -3.95 -0.27
N LYS A 56 9.68 -4.24 -1.34
CA LYS A 56 8.21 -4.17 -1.35
C LYS A 56 7.64 -4.96 -0.18
N SER A 57 6.85 -4.32 0.66
CA SER A 57 6.15 -4.94 1.77
C SER A 57 4.67 -4.62 1.72
N VAL A 58 3.87 -5.48 2.27
CA VAL A 58 2.42 -5.26 2.45
C VAL A 58 2.09 -5.33 3.93
N ALA A 59 1.07 -4.60 4.33
CA ALA A 59 0.55 -4.72 5.67
C ALA A 59 -0.23 -6.04 5.81
N PHE A 60 -0.12 -6.66 6.96
CA PHE A 60 -0.86 -7.85 7.36
C PHE A 60 -1.61 -7.56 8.65
N ILE A 61 -2.89 -7.89 8.70
CA ILE A 61 -3.73 -7.74 9.89
C ILE A 61 -3.92 -9.11 10.53
N ASP A 62 -3.57 -9.22 11.81
CA ASP A 62 -3.96 -10.39 12.61
C ASP A 62 -5.45 -10.30 12.95
N GLU A 63 -6.23 -11.09 12.25
CA GLU A 63 -7.69 -11.10 12.37
C GLU A 63 -8.17 -11.53 13.76
N GLN A 64 -7.38 -12.31 14.49
CA GLN A 64 -7.73 -12.76 15.86
C GLN A 64 -7.59 -11.64 16.88
N THR A 65 -6.64 -10.74 16.67
CA THR A 65 -6.38 -9.60 17.56
C THR A 65 -7.17 -8.36 17.14
N CYS A 66 -7.63 -8.29 15.88
CA CYS A 66 -8.35 -7.15 15.34
C CYS A 66 -9.70 -6.95 16.04
N ILE A 67 -9.95 -5.73 16.54
CA ILE A 67 -11.20 -5.35 17.22
C ILE A 67 -12.23 -4.66 16.33
N GLY A 68 -11.91 -4.44 15.06
CA GLY A 68 -12.83 -3.78 14.11
C GLY A 68 -13.03 -2.28 14.38
N CYS A 69 -11.99 -1.56 14.81
CA CYS A 69 -12.09 -0.12 15.14
C CYS A 69 -12.19 0.80 13.90
N THR A 70 -11.94 0.30 12.69
CA THR A 70 -11.99 1.01 11.40
C THR A 70 -10.93 2.10 11.19
N LEU A 71 -10.07 2.39 12.13
CA LEU A 71 -9.05 3.46 12.02
C LEU A 71 -8.06 3.21 10.90
N CYS A 72 -7.68 1.95 10.66
CA CYS A 72 -6.79 1.57 9.56
C CYS A 72 -7.44 1.80 8.18
N ILE A 73 -8.75 1.58 8.05
CA ILE A 73 -9.50 1.85 6.81
C ILE A 73 -9.47 3.33 6.49
N GLN A 74 -9.70 4.18 7.49
CA GLN A 74 -9.67 5.64 7.33
C GLN A 74 -8.28 6.17 6.97
N ALA A 75 -7.23 5.50 7.46
CA ALA A 75 -5.84 5.87 7.19
C ALA A 75 -5.33 5.37 5.83
N CYS A 76 -5.97 4.37 5.22
CA CYS A 76 -5.51 3.77 3.97
C CYS A 76 -5.79 4.68 2.78
N PRO A 77 -4.76 5.16 2.04
CA PRO A 77 -4.95 6.07 0.92
C PRO A 77 -5.39 5.38 -0.38
N VAL A 78 -5.36 4.05 -0.42
CA VAL A 78 -5.61 3.24 -1.63
C VAL A 78 -6.74 2.21 -1.46
N ASP A 79 -7.51 2.31 -0.38
CA ASP A 79 -8.64 1.42 -0.11
C ASP A 79 -8.27 -0.09 -0.09
N ALA A 80 -7.07 -0.40 0.36
CA ALA A 80 -6.58 -1.77 0.39
C ALA A 80 -7.08 -2.59 1.58
N ILE A 81 -7.91 -2.04 2.46
CA ILE A 81 -8.38 -2.70 3.68
C ILE A 81 -9.88 -2.93 3.61
N CYS A 82 -10.27 -4.19 3.69
CA CYS A 82 -11.66 -4.62 3.77
C CYS A 82 -12.07 -4.91 5.21
N GLY A 83 -13.24 -4.48 5.59
CA GLY A 83 -13.81 -4.73 6.90
C GLY A 83 -14.95 -3.77 7.24
N ALA A 84 -15.53 -3.96 8.41
CA ALA A 84 -16.59 -3.12 8.92
C ALA A 84 -16.43 -2.90 10.44
N ALA A 85 -17.15 -1.95 10.99
CA ALA A 85 -17.16 -1.67 12.42
C ALA A 85 -17.52 -2.93 13.24
N LYS A 86 -16.70 -3.25 14.24
CA LYS A 86 -16.82 -4.44 15.08
C LYS A 86 -16.67 -5.79 14.34
N GLN A 87 -16.12 -5.77 13.13
CA GLN A 87 -15.77 -6.94 12.36
C GLN A 87 -14.26 -6.98 12.16
N MET A 88 -13.68 -8.17 12.00
CA MET A 88 -12.26 -8.28 11.65
C MET A 88 -11.98 -7.62 10.31
N HIS A 89 -10.79 -7.06 10.17
CA HIS A 89 -10.34 -6.46 8.92
C HIS A 89 -9.31 -7.35 8.24
N THR A 90 -9.26 -7.29 6.92
CA THR A 90 -8.22 -7.96 6.12
C THR A 90 -7.65 -7.01 5.07
N ILE A 91 -6.46 -7.30 4.58
CA ILE A 91 -5.76 -6.46 3.61
C ILE A 91 -5.75 -7.14 2.25
N ILE A 92 -6.08 -6.37 1.22
CA ILE A 92 -5.93 -6.77 -0.18
C ILE A 92 -4.49 -6.49 -0.58
N ALA A 93 -3.65 -7.52 -0.55
CA ALA A 93 -2.21 -7.37 -0.80
C ALA A 93 -1.88 -6.78 -2.18
N ALA A 94 -2.70 -7.05 -3.19
CA ALA A 94 -2.53 -6.51 -4.54
C ALA A 94 -2.69 -4.99 -4.61
N GLU A 95 -3.51 -4.41 -3.73
CA GLU A 95 -3.80 -2.98 -3.69
C GLU A 95 -2.91 -2.23 -2.67
N CYS A 96 -2.29 -2.96 -1.72
CA CYS A 96 -1.47 -2.38 -0.67
C CYS A 96 -0.14 -1.85 -1.24
N THR A 97 0.14 -0.58 -1.00
CA THR A 97 1.38 0.08 -1.43
C THR A 97 2.53 0.00 -0.44
N GLY A 98 2.29 -0.56 0.76
CA GLY A 98 3.32 -0.65 1.82
C GLY A 98 3.67 0.69 2.49
N CYS A 99 2.76 1.66 2.48
CA CYS A 99 2.99 3.01 3.01
C CYS A 99 3.03 3.10 4.55
N GLU A 100 2.67 2.04 5.27
CA GLU A 100 2.68 1.92 6.74
C GLU A 100 1.71 2.87 7.48
N LEU A 101 0.88 3.65 6.80
CA LEU A 101 -0.02 4.62 7.43
C LEU A 101 -1.10 3.99 8.31
N CYS A 102 -1.45 2.73 8.08
CA CYS A 102 -2.44 1.99 8.86
C CYS A 102 -1.89 1.45 10.19
N VAL A 103 -0.57 1.36 10.35
CA VAL A 103 0.07 0.77 11.54
C VAL A 103 -0.09 1.67 12.76
N ALA A 104 0.24 2.94 12.64
CA ALA A 104 0.24 3.89 13.75
C ALA A 104 -1.14 4.07 14.42
N PRO A 105 -2.28 4.17 13.69
CA PRO A 105 -3.59 4.36 14.31
C PRO A 105 -4.18 3.08 14.94
N CYS A 106 -3.56 1.91 14.76
CA CYS A 106 -4.06 0.66 15.31
C CYS A 106 -3.90 0.61 16.85
N PRO A 107 -4.99 0.57 17.64
CA PRO A 107 -4.89 0.62 19.09
C PRO A 107 -4.45 -0.69 19.73
N VAL A 108 -4.51 -1.80 19.00
CA VAL A 108 -4.16 -3.15 19.48
C VAL A 108 -2.92 -3.72 18.81
N ASP A 109 -2.23 -2.92 17.99
CA ASP A 109 -1.00 -3.30 17.27
C ASP A 109 -1.10 -4.62 16.49
N CYS A 110 -2.28 -4.89 15.90
CA CYS A 110 -2.52 -6.11 15.14
C CYS A 110 -2.04 -6.04 13.69
N ILE A 111 -1.41 -4.94 13.28
CA ILE A 111 -0.94 -4.71 11.92
C ILE A 111 0.58 -4.81 11.89
N SER A 112 1.09 -5.70 11.07
CA SER A 112 2.53 -5.89 10.82
C SER A 112 2.84 -5.70 9.34
N MET A 113 4.09 -5.34 9.03
CA MET A 113 4.57 -5.25 7.64
C MET A 113 5.27 -6.54 7.27
N VAL A 114 4.83 -7.17 6.19
CA VAL A 114 5.40 -8.41 5.66
C VAL A 114 6.07 -8.12 4.33
N PRO A 115 7.39 -8.41 4.18
CA PRO A 115 8.06 -8.24 2.91
C PRO A 115 7.47 -9.20 1.86
N ILE A 116 7.19 -8.68 0.67
CA ILE A 116 6.83 -9.52 -0.47
C ILE A 116 8.15 -9.98 -1.08
N ALA A 117 8.43 -11.28 -1.05
CA ALA A 117 9.48 -11.84 -1.87
C ALA A 117 9.11 -11.61 -3.35
N GLU A 118 10.07 -11.17 -4.16
CA GLU A 118 9.86 -10.93 -5.60
C GLU A 118 9.36 -12.17 -6.36
N ASP A 119 9.41 -13.33 -5.72
CA ASP A 119 8.92 -14.62 -6.21
C ASP A 119 7.42 -14.86 -6.00
N LEU A 120 6.62 -13.81 -5.79
CA LEU A 120 5.15 -13.93 -5.75
C LEU A 120 4.45 -13.68 -7.11
N PRO A 121 4.93 -14.25 -8.24
CA PRO A 121 4.09 -14.44 -9.41
C PRO A 121 3.07 -15.57 -9.18
N HIS A 122 3.03 -16.19 -8.01
CA HIS A 122 2.34 -17.46 -7.79
C HIS A 122 1.19 -17.42 -6.79
N TRP A 123 0.81 -16.25 -6.25
CA TRP A 123 -0.52 -16.10 -5.67
C TRP A 123 -1.58 -15.92 -6.77
N LYS A 124 -1.47 -16.72 -7.79
CA LYS A 124 -2.65 -17.10 -8.56
C LYS A 124 -3.42 -18.06 -7.66
N TRP A 125 -4.53 -17.60 -7.13
CA TRP A 125 -5.58 -18.51 -6.74
C TRP A 125 -5.66 -19.56 -7.86
N LYS A 126 -5.27 -20.79 -7.57
CA LYS A 126 -5.69 -21.87 -8.41
C LYS A 126 -7.21 -21.88 -8.29
N HIS A 127 -7.88 -21.20 -9.20
CA HIS A 127 -9.31 -21.39 -9.33
C HIS A 127 -9.52 -22.91 -9.32
N PRO A 128 -10.33 -23.45 -8.38
CA PRO A 128 -10.73 -24.83 -8.50
C PRO A 128 -11.29 -24.95 -9.92
N VAL A 129 -10.62 -25.74 -10.72
CA VAL A 129 -11.16 -26.10 -12.03
C VAL A 129 -12.44 -26.85 -11.72
N VAL A 130 -13.57 -26.13 -11.74
CA VAL A 130 -14.88 -26.77 -11.69
C VAL A 130 -14.97 -27.51 -13.00
N MET A 131 -14.59 -28.78 -12.97
CA MET A 131 -14.91 -29.69 -14.03
C MET A 131 -16.44 -29.75 -14.08
N MET A 132 -17.02 -28.94 -14.95
CA MET A 132 -18.39 -29.13 -15.35
C MET A 132 -18.43 -30.52 -15.99
N LYS A 133 -18.89 -31.54 -15.23
CA LYS A 133 -19.35 -32.77 -15.82
C LYS A 133 -20.43 -32.39 -16.83
N LYS A 134 -20.12 -32.52 -18.11
CA LYS A 134 -21.17 -32.52 -19.13
C LYS A 134 -22.16 -33.60 -18.71
N VAL A 135 -23.33 -33.21 -18.25
CA VAL A 135 -24.50 -34.08 -18.13
C VAL A 135 -24.92 -34.33 -19.57
N SER A 136 -24.62 -35.52 -20.03
CA SER A 136 -25.12 -36.03 -21.31
C SER A 136 -26.56 -36.47 -21.15
#